data_9d5abf1c5676d36a17dd3b9f20509974
#
_entry.id   9d5abf1c5676d36a17dd3b9f20509974
#
_cell.length_a   1.000
_cell.length_b   1.000
_cell.length_c   1.000
_cell.angle_alpha   90.00
_cell.angle_beta   90.00
_cell.angle_gamma   90.00
#
_symmetry.space_group_name_H-M   'P 1'
#
loop_
_entity.id
_entity.type
_entity.pdbx_description
1 polymer ?
#
loop_
_entity_poly.entity_id
_entity_poly.type
_entity_poly.pdbx_seq_one_letter_code
_entity_poly.pdbx_strand_id
1 'polypeptide(L)'
;YSQSGGEDSIQQVRNIEEAQIAMHEAPSDTGLSYKVFKLTDTGKKGKYHMEGIDDVWDPDKKKMVRIRLLRGFPSIYMEDQKNLEPQFISSNRRSLVFDARILRVPDYDTSAIEFLQKCNSNVDNPNKKGTRKLTFFEWNPQRQAEVERKKRLDRIEAIKFATMATVEDMRKHANYLGINATDDLGFPKSDDAMRNDYELYAESQPSKFMQSAGSKEVEVAFVVKKAILDSKIDLTAKAGSAYWANDGGFICRIPSGVKPQDYLVEYAMLPQEESKQFLNQLKKLK
;
A
#
# COMPACT_ATOMS: atom_id res chain seq x y z
N TYR A 1 27.29 -9.66 -10.87
CA TYR A 1 27.11 -10.61 -9.74
C TYR A 1 26.68 -9.81 -8.53
N SER A 2 25.41 -9.83 -8.18
CA SER A 2 24.90 -9.21 -6.97
C SER A 2 24.30 -10.29 -6.07
N GLN A 3 24.98 -10.58 -4.97
CA GLN A 3 24.51 -11.44 -3.87
C GLN A 3 23.84 -10.62 -2.78
N SER A 4 22.91 -9.70 -3.10
CA SER A 4 22.27 -8.85 -2.08
C SER A 4 20.92 -9.35 -1.56
N GLY A 5 20.29 -10.36 -2.19
CA GLY A 5 18.96 -10.82 -1.79
C GLY A 5 18.91 -11.79 -0.61
N GLY A 6 20.02 -12.43 -0.26
CA GLY A 6 20.08 -13.40 0.83
C GLY A 6 20.34 -12.79 2.21
N GLU A 7 21.11 -11.72 2.25
CA GLU A 7 21.48 -11.05 3.50
C GLU A 7 20.32 -10.31 4.14
N ASP A 8 19.45 -9.68 3.34
CA ASP A 8 18.26 -8.97 3.83
C ASP A 8 17.24 -9.93 4.47
N SER A 9 17.08 -11.13 3.92
CA SER A 9 16.17 -12.16 4.47
C SER A 9 16.70 -12.72 5.79
N ILE A 10 18.00 -12.99 5.88
CA ILE A 10 18.65 -13.48 7.11
C ILE A 10 18.62 -12.40 8.19
N GLN A 11 18.82 -11.14 7.82
CA GLN A 11 18.74 -10.01 8.74
C GLN A 11 17.30 -9.78 9.26
N GLN A 12 16.29 -10.01 8.43
CA GLN A 12 14.89 -9.96 8.86
C GLN A 12 14.55 -11.08 9.86
N VAL A 13 15.02 -12.30 9.61
CA VAL A 13 14.81 -13.43 10.52
C VAL A 13 15.53 -13.18 11.86
N ARG A 14 16.79 -12.74 11.84
CA ARG A 14 17.52 -12.36 13.08
C ARG A 14 16.84 -11.25 13.85
N ASN A 15 16.32 -10.23 13.17
CA ASN A 15 15.58 -9.15 13.82
C ASN A 15 14.26 -9.63 14.47
N ILE A 16 13.64 -10.67 13.93
CA ILE A 16 12.45 -11.30 14.50
C ILE A 16 12.83 -12.13 15.71
N GLU A 17 13.92 -12.91 15.63
CA GLU A 17 14.44 -13.72 16.73
C GLU A 17 14.95 -12.83 17.88
N GLU A 18 15.72 -11.78 17.61
CA GLU A 18 16.16 -10.82 18.62
C GLU A 18 14.99 -10.09 19.28
N ALA A 19 13.93 -9.75 18.52
CA ALA A 19 12.71 -9.18 19.09
C ALA A 19 11.93 -10.19 19.95
N GLN A 20 11.92 -11.47 19.57
CA GLN A 20 11.30 -12.55 20.36
C GLN A 20 12.11 -12.85 21.62
N ILE A 21 13.44 -12.89 21.53
CA ILE A 21 14.35 -13.05 22.69
C ILE A 21 14.19 -11.87 23.64
N ALA A 22 14.15 -10.64 23.14
CA ALA A 22 13.92 -9.44 23.96
C ALA A 22 12.51 -9.39 24.59
N MET A 23 11.53 -10.09 24.02
CA MET A 23 10.21 -10.31 24.63
C MET A 23 10.23 -11.39 25.72
N HIS A 24 11.07 -12.44 25.55
CA HIS A 24 11.22 -13.50 26.54
C HIS A 24 12.14 -13.11 27.71
N GLU A 25 13.10 -12.22 27.50
CA GLU A 25 14.01 -11.70 28.53
C GLU A 25 13.41 -10.55 29.36
N ALA A 26 12.17 -10.13 29.12
CA ALA A 26 11.47 -9.30 30.08
C ALA A 26 11.30 -10.11 31.37
N PRO A 27 11.69 -9.55 32.55
CA PRO A 27 11.60 -10.30 33.80
C PRO A 27 10.17 -10.78 34.00
N SER A 28 10.00 -12.09 33.93
CA SER A 28 8.72 -12.80 34.02
C SER A 28 8.12 -12.80 35.43
N ASP A 29 8.67 -11.97 36.32
CA ASP A 29 8.42 -12.11 37.77
C ASP A 29 7.59 -10.97 38.39
N THR A 30 7.04 -10.03 37.60
CA THR A 30 6.28 -8.92 38.19
C THR A 30 4.79 -8.95 37.93
N GLY A 31 4.27 -9.88 37.11
CA GLY A 31 2.85 -9.93 36.72
C GLY A 31 2.36 -8.67 35.95
N LEU A 32 3.28 -7.79 35.53
CA LEU A 32 2.97 -6.57 34.81
C LEU A 32 2.86 -6.87 33.33
N SER A 33 1.75 -6.48 32.72
CA SER A 33 1.61 -6.50 31.28
C SER A 33 2.09 -5.17 30.69
N TYR A 34 2.59 -5.20 29.43
CA TYR A 34 3.18 -4.05 28.76
C TYR A 34 2.66 -3.93 27.33
N LYS A 35 2.38 -2.73 26.90
CA LYS A 35 2.31 -2.40 25.48
C LYS A 35 3.70 -2.09 24.93
N VAL A 36 4.00 -2.62 23.77
CA VAL A 36 5.29 -2.48 23.10
C VAL A 36 5.14 -1.63 21.86
N PHE A 37 5.98 -0.60 21.76
CA PHE A 37 6.07 0.26 20.58
C PHE A 37 7.45 0.10 19.95
N LYS A 38 7.51 0.02 18.60
CA LYS A 38 8.75 -0.21 17.87
C LYS A 38 8.95 0.86 16.79
N LEU A 39 10.18 1.38 16.67
CA LEU A 39 10.53 2.30 15.61
C LEU A 39 10.46 1.61 14.24
N THR A 40 9.97 2.32 13.22
CA THR A 40 9.92 1.83 11.83
C THR A 40 11.29 1.81 11.17
N ASP A 41 12.19 2.75 11.55
CA ASP A 41 13.54 2.84 11.02
C ASP A 41 14.45 1.76 11.62
N THR A 42 14.93 0.85 10.76
CA THR A 42 15.78 -0.26 11.15
C THR A 42 17.26 0.14 11.34
N GLY A 43 17.68 1.26 10.77
CA GLY A 43 19.07 1.74 10.83
C GLY A 43 19.45 2.42 12.15
N LYS A 44 18.49 2.80 12.99
CA LYS A 44 18.77 3.51 14.24
C LYS A 44 19.15 2.54 15.34
N LYS A 45 20.39 2.67 15.80
CA LYS A 45 20.92 1.96 16.98
C LYS A 45 21.00 2.94 18.14
N GLY A 46 20.79 2.45 19.38
CA GLY A 46 20.89 3.23 20.61
C GLY A 46 19.57 3.82 21.11
N LYS A 47 19.69 4.82 21.99
CA LYS A 47 18.54 5.46 22.65
C LYS A 47 18.01 6.61 21.83
N TYR A 48 16.70 6.63 21.64
CA TYR A 48 15.99 7.75 21.02
C TYR A 48 14.98 8.35 21.99
N HIS A 49 15.10 9.67 22.21
CA HIS A 49 14.23 10.44 23.07
C HIS A 49 13.14 11.12 22.24
N MET A 50 11.90 10.84 22.57
CA MET A 50 10.73 11.49 22.01
C MET A 50 10.13 12.43 23.05
N GLU A 51 9.97 13.70 22.69
CA GLU A 51 9.29 14.64 23.56
C GLU A 51 7.83 14.26 23.76
N GLY A 52 7.35 14.38 24.98
CA GLY A 52 5.95 14.10 25.32
C GLY A 52 5.04 15.29 25.00
N ILE A 53 5.16 15.87 23.79
CA ILE A 53 4.30 16.95 23.30
C ILE A 53 4.10 16.78 21.79
N ASP A 54 2.86 16.95 21.32
CA ASP A 54 2.53 16.95 19.88
C ASP A 54 1.25 17.76 19.64
N ASP A 55 1.07 18.19 18.40
CA ASP A 55 -0.18 18.79 17.90
C ASP A 55 -0.91 17.75 17.04
N VAL A 56 -2.05 17.26 17.52
CA VAL A 56 -2.78 16.15 16.91
C VAL A 56 -4.15 16.58 16.41
N TRP A 57 -4.64 15.92 15.39
CA TRP A 57 -6.02 16.12 14.91
C TRP A 57 -7.01 15.41 15.82
N ASP A 58 -7.96 16.17 16.36
CA ASP A 58 -9.10 15.64 17.13
C ASP A 58 -10.32 15.53 16.19
N PRO A 59 -10.75 14.31 15.82
CA PRO A 59 -11.85 14.11 14.89
C PRO A 59 -13.20 14.57 15.48
N ASP A 60 -13.38 14.48 16.79
CA ASP A 60 -14.62 14.86 17.47
C ASP A 60 -14.78 16.38 17.49
N LYS A 61 -13.70 17.09 17.81
CA LYS A 61 -13.67 18.56 17.83
C LYS A 61 -13.39 19.17 16.45
N LYS A 62 -13.04 18.35 15.43
CA LYS A 62 -12.66 18.77 14.07
C LYS A 62 -11.61 19.87 14.03
N LYS A 63 -10.65 19.83 14.95
CA LYS A 63 -9.56 20.81 15.06
C LYS A 63 -8.26 20.17 15.52
N MET A 64 -7.16 20.90 15.31
CA MET A 64 -5.87 20.55 15.92
C MET A 64 -5.92 20.86 17.42
N VAL A 65 -5.50 19.89 18.22
CA VAL A 65 -5.36 20.04 19.68
C VAL A 65 -3.93 19.71 20.08
N ARG A 66 -3.42 20.44 21.06
CA ARG A 66 -2.10 20.17 21.61
C ARG A 66 -2.22 19.20 22.77
N ILE A 67 -1.44 18.12 22.70
CA ILE A 67 -1.34 17.12 23.75
C ILE A 67 0.04 17.19 24.41
N ARG A 68 0.09 16.91 25.71
CA ARG A 68 1.33 16.91 26.50
C ARG A 68 1.28 15.84 27.58
N LEU A 69 2.32 15.03 27.62
CA LEU A 69 2.47 13.97 28.61
C LEU A 69 3.13 14.53 29.88
N LEU A 70 2.42 14.45 30.99
CA LEU A 70 2.91 14.81 32.32
C LEU A 70 2.96 13.59 33.24
N ARG A 71 3.95 13.53 34.10
CA ARG A 71 4.03 12.53 35.17
C ARG A 71 2.99 12.83 36.24
N GLY A 72 2.22 11.80 36.64
CA GLY A 72 1.22 11.96 37.69
C GLY A 72 -0.04 12.73 37.31
N PHE A 73 -0.27 12.97 36.03
CA PHE A 73 -1.50 13.57 35.52
C PHE A 73 -2.15 12.69 34.43
N PRO A 74 -3.43 12.34 34.57
CA PRO A 74 -4.06 11.34 33.72
C PRO A 74 -4.39 11.83 32.28
N SER A 75 -4.77 13.10 32.13
CA SER A 75 -5.14 13.65 30.82
C SER A 75 -3.92 14.17 30.05
N ILE A 76 -3.83 13.80 28.79
CA ILE A 76 -2.81 14.30 27.85
C ILE A 76 -3.19 15.63 27.20
N TYR A 77 -4.45 16.06 27.29
CA TYR A 77 -4.91 17.30 26.66
C TYR A 77 -4.48 18.53 27.45
N MET A 78 -3.82 19.46 26.77
CA MET A 78 -3.38 20.69 27.44
C MET A 78 -4.56 21.56 27.92
N GLU A 79 -5.74 21.40 27.35
CA GLU A 79 -6.96 22.05 27.85
C GLU A 79 -7.27 21.68 29.31
N ASP A 80 -7.11 20.41 29.67
CA ASP A 80 -7.37 19.89 31.01
C ASP A 80 -6.26 20.26 31.98
N GLN A 81 -5.11 20.66 31.47
CA GLN A 81 -3.90 21.02 32.23
C GLN A 81 -3.79 22.54 32.50
N LYS A 82 -4.77 23.35 32.09
CA LYS A 82 -4.69 24.83 32.19
C LYS A 82 -4.61 25.34 33.63
N ASN A 83 -5.22 24.63 34.55
CA ASN A 83 -5.28 25.03 35.96
C ASN A 83 -4.13 24.49 36.80
N LEU A 84 -3.15 23.81 36.17
CA LEU A 84 -1.98 23.30 36.86
C LEU A 84 -0.95 24.41 37.06
N GLU A 85 -0.30 24.41 38.25
CA GLU A 85 0.79 25.32 38.56
C GLU A 85 1.94 25.19 37.54
N PRO A 86 2.51 26.33 37.06
CA PRO A 86 3.61 26.28 36.08
C PRO A 86 4.82 25.48 36.56
N GLN A 87 5.11 25.47 37.84
CA GLN A 87 6.18 24.69 38.44
C GLN A 87 5.89 23.17 38.34
N PHE A 88 4.64 22.77 38.61
CA PHE A 88 4.23 21.39 38.46
C PHE A 88 4.42 20.91 37.02
N ILE A 89 3.98 21.72 36.06
CA ILE A 89 4.11 21.39 34.62
C ILE A 89 5.58 21.24 34.23
N SER A 90 6.46 22.18 34.64
CA SER A 90 7.88 22.13 34.26
C SER A 90 8.61 20.94 34.87
N SER A 91 8.30 20.59 36.11
CA SER A 91 8.94 19.49 36.84
C SER A 91 8.45 18.10 36.40
N ASN A 92 7.23 18.02 35.86
CA ASN A 92 6.59 16.74 35.49
C ASN A 92 6.52 16.50 34.00
N ARG A 93 7.17 17.32 33.18
CA ARG A 93 7.31 16.99 31.74
C ARG A 93 7.97 15.63 31.56
N ARG A 94 7.38 14.82 30.69
CA ARG A 94 7.86 13.47 30.45
C ARG A 94 8.26 13.31 28.99
N SER A 95 9.45 12.79 28.75
CA SER A 95 9.87 12.26 27.47
C SER A 95 9.75 10.73 27.47
N LEU A 96 9.59 10.16 26.30
CA LEU A 96 9.53 8.71 26.09
C LEU A 96 10.84 8.28 25.42
N VAL A 97 11.41 7.17 25.89
CA VAL A 97 12.72 6.71 25.40
C VAL A 97 12.57 5.35 24.75
N PHE A 98 12.84 5.29 23.47
CA PHE A 98 13.03 4.03 22.76
C PHE A 98 14.48 3.59 23.00
N ASP A 99 14.66 2.43 23.60
CA ASP A 99 15.95 1.79 23.79
C ASP A 99 16.07 0.61 22.83
N ALA A 100 17.19 0.51 22.10
CA ALA A 100 17.33 -0.46 21.03
C ALA A 100 16.09 -0.54 20.12
N ARG A 101 15.49 0.61 19.78
CA ARG A 101 14.29 0.78 18.96
C ARG A 101 12.96 0.33 19.58
N ILE A 102 12.96 -0.07 20.84
CA ILE A 102 11.78 -0.58 21.54
C ILE A 102 11.44 0.34 22.72
N LEU A 103 10.17 0.64 22.90
CA LEU A 103 9.61 1.28 24.07
C LEU A 103 8.55 0.34 24.66
N ARG A 104 8.75 -0.04 25.94
CA ARG A 104 7.77 -0.81 26.71
C ARG A 104 7.05 0.15 27.65
N VAL A 105 5.73 0.17 27.58
CA VAL A 105 4.87 1.01 28.42
C VAL A 105 3.98 0.09 29.24
N PRO A 106 4.05 0.14 30.57
CA PRO A 106 3.16 -0.67 31.41
C PRO A 106 1.70 -0.33 31.14
N ASP A 107 0.82 -1.33 31.17
CA ASP A 107 -0.62 -1.16 30.86
C ASP A 107 -1.33 -0.19 31.80
N TYR A 108 -0.82 -0.03 33.01
CA TYR A 108 -1.34 0.97 33.95
C TYR A 108 -1.00 2.41 33.59
N ASP A 109 -0.01 2.65 32.72
CA ASP A 109 0.38 3.99 32.26
C ASP A 109 -0.49 4.42 31.06
N THR A 110 -1.77 4.56 31.35
CA THR A 110 -2.79 4.84 30.34
C THR A 110 -2.55 6.15 29.60
N SER A 111 -2.01 7.17 30.28
CA SER A 111 -1.68 8.48 29.68
C SER A 111 -0.55 8.37 28.64
N ALA A 112 0.50 7.58 28.91
CA ALA A 112 1.56 7.36 27.95
C ALA A 112 1.07 6.53 26.75
N ILE A 113 0.23 5.53 26.99
CA ILE A 113 -0.37 4.72 25.94
C ILE A 113 -1.27 5.58 25.04
N GLU A 114 -2.15 6.39 25.62
CA GLU A 114 -3.04 7.28 24.88
C GLU A 114 -2.24 8.32 24.06
N PHE A 115 -1.20 8.90 24.64
CA PHE A 115 -0.31 9.82 23.95
C PHE A 115 0.33 9.16 22.72
N LEU A 116 0.91 7.96 22.89
CA LEU A 116 1.55 7.22 21.81
C LEU A 116 0.56 6.82 20.71
N GLN A 117 -0.67 6.47 21.06
CA GLN A 117 -1.69 6.11 20.09
C GLN A 117 -2.17 7.31 19.27
N LYS A 118 -2.21 8.52 19.87
CA LYS A 118 -2.72 9.73 19.21
C LYS A 118 -1.67 10.57 18.49
N CYS A 119 -0.38 10.44 18.83
CA CYS A 119 0.66 11.27 18.24
C CYS A 119 0.86 11.01 16.73
N ASN A 120 1.32 12.04 16.02
CA ASN A 120 1.51 11.97 14.56
C ASN A 120 2.70 11.07 14.13
N SER A 121 3.59 10.74 15.06
CA SER A 121 4.69 9.80 14.83
C SER A 121 4.24 8.33 14.81
N ASN A 122 3.03 8.03 15.29
CA ASN A 122 2.47 6.70 15.24
C ASN A 122 1.89 6.41 13.84
N VAL A 123 2.44 5.42 13.14
CA VAL A 123 1.95 5.04 11.80
C VAL A 123 0.57 4.40 11.83
N ASP A 124 0.18 3.81 12.97
CA ASP A 124 -1.14 3.21 13.17
C ASP A 124 -2.24 4.25 13.47
N ASN A 125 -1.88 5.52 13.75
CA ASN A 125 -2.87 6.57 13.97
C ASN A 125 -3.57 6.94 12.65
N PRO A 126 -4.87 6.66 12.48
CA PRO A 126 -5.61 6.99 11.26
C PRO A 126 -5.77 8.51 11.06
N ASN A 127 -5.67 9.28 12.14
CA ASN A 127 -5.85 10.74 12.14
C ASN A 127 -4.53 11.52 12.08
N LYS A 128 -3.40 10.85 11.87
CA LYS A 128 -2.09 11.51 11.80
C LYS A 128 -2.05 12.58 10.72
N LYS A 129 -1.39 13.68 11.03
CA LYS A 129 -1.18 14.80 10.09
C LYS A 129 0.31 15.06 9.89
N GLY A 130 0.66 15.29 8.63
CA GLY A 130 2.04 15.58 8.24
C GLY A 130 2.96 14.35 8.27
N THR A 131 4.22 14.58 7.86
CA THR A 131 5.28 13.57 7.84
C THR A 131 6.26 13.82 8.97
N ARG A 132 6.59 12.79 9.74
CA ARG A 132 7.58 12.87 10.83
C ARG A 132 8.86 12.12 10.41
N LYS A 133 10.01 12.66 10.82
CA LYS A 133 11.33 12.04 10.56
C LYS A 133 11.50 10.68 11.26
N LEU A 134 10.85 10.54 12.39
CA LEU A 134 10.86 9.31 13.15
C LEU A 134 9.42 8.86 13.37
N THR A 135 9.17 7.62 13.01
CA THR A 135 7.87 6.98 13.15
C THR A 135 7.99 5.66 13.89
N PHE A 136 6.93 5.28 14.56
CA PHE A 136 6.82 4.02 15.29
C PHE A 136 5.41 3.43 15.13
N PHE A 137 5.24 2.20 15.56
CA PHE A 137 3.96 1.47 15.56
C PHE A 137 3.81 0.66 16.84
N GLU A 138 2.58 0.31 17.21
CA GLU A 138 2.30 -0.59 18.32
C GLU A 138 2.60 -2.03 17.86
N TRP A 139 3.56 -2.67 18.53
CA TRP A 139 3.95 -4.04 18.24
C TRP A 139 2.91 -5.01 18.81
N ASN A 140 2.17 -5.65 17.94
CA ASN A 140 1.26 -6.73 18.30
C ASN A 140 1.59 -7.96 17.44
N PRO A 141 2.18 -9.02 18.04
CA PRO A 141 2.57 -10.22 17.30
C PRO A 141 1.41 -10.89 16.57
N GLN A 142 0.23 -10.91 17.19
CA GLN A 142 -0.97 -11.51 16.57
C GLN A 142 -1.39 -10.73 15.34
N ARG A 143 -1.47 -9.39 15.42
CA ARG A 143 -1.79 -8.52 14.29
C ARG A 143 -0.78 -8.67 13.15
N GLN A 144 0.50 -8.84 13.48
CA GLN A 144 1.52 -9.05 12.45
C GLN A 144 1.38 -10.41 11.78
N ALA A 145 1.16 -11.44 12.56
CA ALA A 145 0.90 -12.78 12.03
C ALA A 145 -0.35 -12.81 11.12
N GLU A 146 -1.40 -12.06 11.48
CA GLU A 146 -2.59 -11.90 10.65
C GLU A 146 -2.31 -11.18 9.32
N VAL A 147 -1.54 -10.08 9.37
CA VAL A 147 -1.15 -9.33 8.17
C VAL A 147 -0.28 -10.19 7.25
N GLU A 148 0.68 -10.92 7.79
CA GLU A 148 1.52 -11.82 7.01
C GLU A 148 0.74 -13.00 6.44
N ARG A 149 -0.17 -13.57 7.23
CA ARG A 149 -1.08 -14.62 6.77
C ARG A 149 -1.94 -14.12 5.62
N LYS A 150 -2.51 -12.92 5.74
CA LYS A 150 -3.30 -12.30 4.66
C LYS A 150 -2.46 -12.13 3.39
N LYS A 151 -1.27 -11.55 3.49
CA LYS A 151 -0.37 -11.40 2.33
C LYS A 151 -0.04 -12.74 1.67
N ARG A 152 0.15 -13.78 2.47
CA ARG A 152 0.41 -15.14 1.96
C ARG A 152 -0.81 -15.72 1.24
N LEU A 153 -2.01 -15.54 1.80
CA LEU A 153 -3.24 -15.98 1.17
C LEU A 153 -3.50 -15.24 -0.14
N ASP A 154 -3.32 -13.92 -0.18
CA ASP A 154 -3.46 -13.11 -1.39
C ASP A 154 -2.49 -13.59 -2.49
N ARG A 155 -1.24 -13.94 -2.12
CA ARG A 155 -0.26 -14.52 -3.06
C ARG A 155 -0.70 -15.88 -3.59
N ILE A 156 -1.17 -16.77 -2.72
CA ILE A 156 -1.65 -18.11 -3.10
C ILE A 156 -2.84 -17.98 -4.05
N GLU A 157 -3.76 -17.07 -3.78
CA GLU A 157 -4.94 -16.84 -4.62
C GLU A 157 -4.54 -16.31 -6.01
N ALA A 158 -3.62 -15.36 -6.08
CA ALA A 158 -3.10 -14.83 -7.33
C ALA A 158 -2.39 -15.89 -8.17
N ILE A 159 -1.52 -16.71 -7.57
CA ILE A 159 -0.84 -17.81 -8.25
C ILE A 159 -1.86 -18.85 -8.75
N LYS A 160 -2.82 -19.23 -7.90
CA LYS A 160 -3.88 -20.17 -8.30
C LYS A 160 -4.67 -19.66 -9.52
N PHE A 161 -5.05 -18.39 -9.50
CA PHE A 161 -5.73 -17.77 -10.63
C PHE A 161 -4.86 -17.82 -11.89
N ALA A 162 -3.57 -17.46 -11.78
CA ALA A 162 -2.63 -17.46 -12.89
C ALA A 162 -2.45 -18.86 -13.50
N THR A 163 -2.29 -19.88 -12.67
CA THR A 163 -2.10 -21.27 -13.10
C THR A 163 -3.34 -21.84 -13.79
N MET A 164 -4.55 -21.46 -13.33
CA MET A 164 -5.81 -21.96 -13.89
C MET A 164 -6.30 -21.18 -15.12
N ALA A 165 -5.71 -20.04 -15.44
CA ALA A 165 -6.10 -19.21 -16.56
C ALA A 165 -5.90 -19.96 -17.90
N THR A 166 -6.85 -19.82 -18.82
CA THR A 166 -6.68 -20.31 -20.20
C THR A 166 -5.54 -19.54 -20.88
N VAL A 167 -4.95 -20.12 -21.94
CA VAL A 167 -3.87 -19.43 -22.68
C VAL A 167 -4.37 -18.09 -23.24
N GLU A 168 -5.61 -18.04 -23.70
CA GLU A 168 -6.22 -16.83 -24.26
C GLU A 168 -6.40 -15.74 -23.18
N ASP A 169 -6.97 -16.09 -22.03
CA ASP A 169 -7.20 -15.14 -20.94
C ASP A 169 -5.88 -14.69 -20.32
N MET A 170 -4.93 -15.60 -20.17
CA MET A 170 -3.57 -15.31 -19.74
C MET A 170 -2.92 -14.26 -20.65
N ARG A 171 -2.96 -14.44 -21.98
CA ARG A 171 -2.36 -13.51 -22.94
C ARG A 171 -3.04 -12.15 -22.92
N LYS A 172 -4.38 -12.10 -22.77
CA LYS A 172 -5.15 -10.85 -22.63
C LYS A 172 -4.74 -10.09 -21.36
N HIS A 173 -4.73 -10.79 -20.23
CA HIS A 173 -4.41 -10.17 -18.96
C HIS A 173 -2.93 -9.79 -18.85
N ALA A 174 -2.01 -10.62 -19.32
CA ALA A 174 -0.59 -10.32 -19.38
C ALA A 174 -0.31 -9.06 -20.22
N ASN A 175 -1.01 -8.90 -21.33
CA ASN A 175 -0.92 -7.71 -22.17
C ASN A 175 -1.42 -6.45 -21.42
N TYR A 176 -2.51 -6.56 -20.66
CA TYR A 176 -3.04 -5.48 -19.82
C TYR A 176 -2.04 -5.08 -18.71
N LEU A 177 -1.43 -6.07 -18.07
CA LEU A 177 -0.43 -5.86 -17.02
C LEU A 177 0.93 -5.34 -17.54
N GLY A 178 1.10 -5.28 -18.88
CA GLY A 178 2.36 -4.85 -19.49
C GLY A 178 3.46 -5.90 -19.44
N ILE A 179 3.12 -7.18 -19.30
CA ILE A 179 4.08 -8.28 -19.38
C ILE A 179 4.49 -8.45 -20.86
N ASN A 180 5.82 -8.46 -21.11
CA ASN A 180 6.36 -8.56 -22.46
C ASN A 180 5.96 -9.87 -23.13
N ALA A 181 5.31 -9.77 -24.29
CA ALA A 181 4.94 -10.93 -25.11
C ALA A 181 6.09 -11.44 -26.00
N THR A 182 7.21 -10.71 -26.05
CA THR A 182 8.41 -11.05 -26.80
C THR A 182 9.56 -11.34 -25.87
N ASP A 183 10.51 -12.17 -26.34
CA ASP A 183 11.78 -12.41 -25.66
C ASP A 183 12.77 -11.24 -25.87
N ASP A 184 13.97 -11.37 -25.33
CA ASP A 184 15.05 -10.35 -25.44
C ASP A 184 15.55 -10.16 -26.88
N LEU A 185 15.24 -11.10 -27.78
CA LEU A 185 15.58 -11.06 -29.19
C LEU A 185 14.43 -10.52 -30.07
N GLY A 186 13.27 -10.22 -29.45
CA GLY A 186 12.09 -9.70 -30.13
C GLY A 186 11.17 -10.78 -30.72
N PHE A 187 11.43 -12.07 -30.49
CA PHE A 187 10.56 -13.16 -30.96
C PHE A 187 9.38 -13.37 -29.98
N PRO A 188 8.22 -13.79 -30.50
CA PRO A 188 7.08 -14.11 -29.67
C PRO A 188 7.40 -15.24 -28.65
N LYS A 189 7.12 -15.02 -27.38
CA LYS A 189 7.28 -16.05 -26.35
C LYS A 189 6.32 -17.20 -26.56
N SER A 190 6.80 -18.44 -26.29
CA SER A 190 5.96 -19.61 -26.20
C SER A 190 4.90 -19.46 -25.10
N ASP A 191 3.83 -20.27 -25.15
CA ASP A 191 2.80 -20.24 -24.11
C ASP A 191 3.33 -20.61 -22.74
N ASP A 192 4.29 -21.53 -22.67
CA ASP A 192 4.93 -21.92 -21.40
C ASP A 192 5.80 -20.81 -20.83
N ALA A 193 6.61 -20.13 -21.67
CA ALA A 193 7.42 -18.99 -21.24
C ALA A 193 6.54 -17.82 -20.76
N MET A 194 5.45 -17.56 -21.48
CA MET A 194 4.49 -16.55 -21.12
C MET A 194 3.78 -16.88 -19.81
N ARG A 195 3.41 -18.14 -19.60
CA ARG A 195 2.80 -18.62 -18.36
C ARG A 195 3.74 -18.45 -17.17
N ASN A 196 5.00 -18.80 -17.35
CA ASN A 196 6.00 -18.59 -16.29
C ASN A 196 6.10 -17.12 -15.88
N ASP A 197 6.21 -16.20 -16.83
CA ASP A 197 6.28 -14.76 -16.52
C ASP A 197 4.99 -14.24 -15.88
N TYR A 198 3.85 -14.77 -16.30
CA TYR A 198 2.54 -14.41 -15.75
C TYR A 198 2.38 -14.88 -14.30
N GLU A 199 2.82 -16.08 -13.97
CA GLU A 199 2.83 -16.64 -12.62
C GLU A 199 3.84 -15.90 -11.72
N LEU A 200 5.03 -15.56 -12.22
CA LEU A 200 6.01 -14.73 -11.51
C LEU A 200 5.48 -13.34 -11.20
N TYR A 201 4.73 -12.75 -12.12
CA TYR A 201 4.08 -11.46 -11.87
C TYR A 201 3.01 -11.58 -10.77
N ALA A 202 2.16 -12.62 -10.84
CA ALA A 202 1.14 -12.90 -9.82
C ALA A 202 1.76 -13.11 -8.44
N GLU A 203 2.91 -13.78 -8.36
CA GLU A 203 3.65 -13.97 -7.11
C GLU A 203 4.25 -12.67 -6.58
N SER A 204 4.88 -11.88 -7.43
CA SER A 204 5.59 -10.66 -7.03
C SER A 204 4.66 -9.50 -6.70
N GLN A 205 3.52 -9.38 -7.39
CA GLN A 205 2.56 -8.29 -7.25
C GLN A 205 1.10 -8.77 -7.13
N PRO A 206 0.78 -9.62 -6.14
CA PRO A 206 -0.52 -10.30 -6.05
C PRO A 206 -1.71 -9.32 -5.99
N SER A 207 -1.59 -8.23 -5.27
CA SER A 207 -2.68 -7.25 -5.13
C SER A 207 -2.99 -6.55 -6.46
N LYS A 208 -1.97 -6.14 -7.22
CA LYS A 208 -2.17 -5.52 -8.55
C LYS A 208 -2.71 -6.53 -9.56
N PHE A 209 -2.20 -7.76 -9.48
CA PHE A 209 -2.66 -8.85 -10.34
C PHE A 209 -4.15 -9.12 -10.12
N MET A 210 -4.58 -9.32 -8.89
CA MET A 210 -5.97 -9.64 -8.56
C MET A 210 -6.93 -8.46 -8.77
N GLN A 211 -6.45 -7.22 -8.73
CA GLN A 211 -7.27 -6.04 -9.00
C GLN A 211 -7.87 -6.04 -10.40
N SER A 212 -7.15 -6.55 -11.38
CA SER A 212 -7.57 -6.58 -12.79
C SER A 212 -7.96 -7.99 -13.27
N ALA A 213 -7.60 -9.05 -12.54
CA ALA A 213 -7.88 -10.43 -12.91
C ALA A 213 -9.38 -10.68 -13.12
N GLY A 214 -9.74 -11.18 -14.30
CA GLY A 214 -11.13 -11.47 -14.67
C GLY A 214 -12.03 -10.23 -14.83
N SER A 215 -11.47 -9.01 -14.83
CA SER A 215 -12.26 -7.80 -15.03
C SER A 215 -12.68 -7.60 -16.49
N LYS A 216 -13.84 -6.99 -16.69
CA LYS A 216 -14.31 -6.59 -18.03
C LYS A 216 -13.38 -5.59 -18.69
N GLU A 217 -12.66 -4.81 -17.91
CA GLU A 217 -11.70 -3.82 -18.38
C GLU A 217 -10.56 -4.46 -19.16
N VAL A 218 -10.06 -5.62 -18.71
CA VAL A 218 -9.02 -6.39 -19.43
C VAL A 218 -9.50 -6.85 -20.80
N GLU A 219 -10.75 -7.33 -20.88
CA GLU A 219 -11.33 -7.74 -22.17
C GLU A 219 -11.46 -6.57 -23.12
N VAL A 220 -11.96 -5.44 -22.63
CA VAL A 220 -12.12 -4.20 -23.41
C VAL A 220 -10.76 -3.68 -23.86
N ALA A 221 -9.78 -3.62 -22.96
CA ALA A 221 -8.43 -3.17 -23.28
C ALA A 221 -7.77 -4.01 -24.37
N PHE A 222 -7.96 -5.34 -24.30
CA PHE A 222 -7.45 -6.23 -25.34
C PHE A 222 -8.10 -5.97 -26.71
N VAL A 223 -9.43 -5.81 -26.75
CA VAL A 223 -10.16 -5.57 -28.01
C VAL A 223 -9.79 -4.20 -28.59
N VAL A 224 -9.70 -3.15 -27.77
CA VAL A 224 -9.27 -1.81 -28.18
C VAL A 224 -7.86 -1.86 -28.78
N LYS A 225 -6.91 -2.48 -28.07
CA LYS A 225 -5.53 -2.57 -28.53
C LYS A 225 -5.43 -3.34 -29.85
N LYS A 226 -6.15 -4.45 -29.98
CA LYS A 226 -6.22 -5.21 -31.21
C LYS A 226 -6.79 -4.36 -32.36
N ALA A 227 -7.89 -3.63 -32.13
CA ALA A 227 -8.49 -2.78 -33.13
C ALA A 227 -7.55 -1.65 -33.62
N ILE A 228 -6.70 -1.12 -32.72
CA ILE A 228 -5.66 -0.16 -33.10
C ILE A 228 -4.57 -0.80 -33.93
N LEU A 229 -4.06 -1.97 -33.49
CA LEU A 229 -3.01 -2.72 -34.22
C LEU A 229 -3.47 -3.17 -35.61
N ASP A 230 -4.72 -3.63 -35.72
CA ASP A 230 -5.35 -4.02 -36.96
C ASP A 230 -5.73 -2.82 -37.87
N SER A 231 -5.34 -1.61 -37.48
CA SER A 231 -5.65 -0.34 -38.16
C SER A 231 -7.17 -0.14 -38.40
N LYS A 232 -8.01 -0.64 -37.51
CA LYS A 232 -9.47 -0.45 -37.55
C LYS A 232 -9.90 0.85 -36.89
N ILE A 233 -9.05 1.39 -36.01
CA ILE A 233 -9.20 2.71 -35.40
C ILE A 233 -8.07 3.59 -35.90
N ASP A 234 -8.42 4.71 -36.48
CA ASP A 234 -7.48 5.73 -36.93
C ASP A 234 -7.34 6.83 -35.88
N LEU A 235 -6.11 6.95 -35.37
CA LEU A 235 -5.70 7.97 -34.41
C LEU A 235 -4.93 9.12 -35.07
N THR A 236 -4.69 9.04 -36.38
CA THR A 236 -3.83 9.95 -37.14
C THR A 236 -4.61 10.96 -37.97
N ALA A 237 -5.88 10.67 -38.31
CA ALA A 237 -6.71 11.50 -39.17
C ALA A 237 -6.87 12.94 -38.63
N LYS A 238 -7.00 13.10 -37.32
CA LYS A 238 -7.00 14.38 -36.64
C LYS A 238 -6.41 14.27 -35.25
N ALA A 239 -5.43 15.12 -34.95
CA ALA A 239 -4.79 15.14 -33.64
C ALA A 239 -5.81 15.28 -32.51
N GLY A 240 -5.71 14.42 -31.48
CA GLY A 240 -6.59 14.41 -30.33
C GLY A 240 -8.01 13.89 -30.58
N SER A 241 -8.20 13.05 -31.61
CA SER A 241 -9.49 12.43 -31.90
C SER A 241 -9.29 11.02 -32.45
N ALA A 242 -10.28 10.14 -32.24
CA ALA A 242 -10.30 8.80 -32.76
C ALA A 242 -11.44 8.64 -33.80
N TYR A 243 -11.16 7.91 -34.87
CA TYR A 243 -12.09 7.65 -35.96
C TYR A 243 -12.09 6.17 -36.33
N TRP A 244 -13.18 5.68 -36.90
CA TRP A 244 -13.20 4.38 -37.56
C TRP A 244 -12.48 4.46 -38.89
N ALA A 245 -11.57 3.54 -39.17
CA ALA A 245 -10.77 3.55 -40.39
C ALA A 245 -11.57 3.14 -41.66
N ASN A 246 -12.68 2.40 -41.50
CA ASN A 246 -13.49 1.88 -42.59
C ASN A 246 -14.39 2.95 -43.22
N ASP A 247 -14.97 3.83 -42.44
CA ASP A 247 -15.98 4.80 -42.89
C ASP A 247 -15.66 6.26 -42.46
N GLY A 248 -14.56 6.45 -41.75
CA GLY A 248 -14.19 7.77 -41.20
C GLY A 248 -15.10 8.26 -40.09
N GLY A 249 -15.94 7.39 -39.53
CA GLY A 249 -16.87 7.73 -38.46
C GLY A 249 -16.15 8.22 -37.21
N PHE A 250 -16.62 9.35 -36.66
CA PHE A 250 -16.05 9.88 -35.41
C PHE A 250 -16.38 8.98 -34.22
N ILE A 251 -15.38 8.65 -33.39
CA ILE A 251 -15.54 7.85 -32.18
C ILE A 251 -15.60 8.79 -30.96
N CYS A 252 -14.50 9.46 -30.66
CA CYS A 252 -14.41 10.36 -29.52
C CYS A 252 -13.25 11.34 -29.66
N ARG A 253 -13.24 12.37 -28.80
CA ARG A 253 -12.12 13.30 -28.63
C ARG A 253 -11.25 12.84 -27.46
N ILE A 254 -9.96 12.75 -27.68
CA ILE A 254 -8.97 12.33 -26.71
C ILE A 254 -8.37 13.55 -26.05
N PRO A 255 -8.41 13.68 -24.70
CA PRO A 255 -7.79 14.79 -24.00
C PRO A 255 -6.26 14.82 -24.21
N SER A 256 -5.68 16.00 -24.25
CA SER A 256 -4.23 16.16 -24.35
C SER A 256 -3.54 15.61 -23.11
N GLY A 257 -2.41 14.89 -23.32
CA GLY A 257 -1.63 14.30 -22.24
C GLY A 257 -2.07 12.89 -21.79
N VAL A 258 -3.18 12.36 -22.32
CA VAL A 258 -3.62 10.99 -22.06
C VAL A 258 -3.23 10.09 -23.23
N LYS A 259 -2.77 8.88 -22.93
CA LYS A 259 -2.50 7.88 -23.98
C LYS A 259 -3.80 7.48 -24.66
N PRO A 260 -3.88 7.51 -26.02
CA PRO A 260 -5.10 7.20 -26.74
C PRO A 260 -5.70 5.83 -26.39
N GLN A 261 -4.87 4.82 -26.19
CA GLN A 261 -5.31 3.47 -25.83
C GLN A 261 -6.04 3.45 -24.50
N ASP A 262 -5.45 4.08 -23.47
CA ASP A 262 -6.01 4.08 -22.13
C ASP A 262 -7.34 4.86 -22.10
N TYR A 263 -7.40 5.98 -22.80
CA TYR A 263 -8.64 6.76 -22.91
C TYR A 263 -9.75 6.01 -23.63
N LEU A 264 -9.44 5.28 -24.71
CA LEU A 264 -10.44 4.51 -25.45
C LEU A 264 -11.01 3.36 -24.62
N VAL A 265 -10.20 2.76 -23.73
CA VAL A 265 -10.66 1.75 -22.76
C VAL A 265 -11.62 2.38 -21.76
N GLU A 266 -11.23 3.49 -21.18
CA GLU A 266 -12.08 4.25 -20.24
C GLU A 266 -13.38 4.68 -20.90
N TYR A 267 -13.30 5.25 -22.11
CA TYR A 267 -14.47 5.66 -22.90
C TYR A 267 -15.42 4.47 -23.17
N ALA A 268 -14.91 3.30 -23.54
CA ALA A 268 -15.73 2.11 -23.77
C ALA A 268 -16.45 1.60 -22.52
N MET A 269 -15.96 1.94 -21.33
CA MET A 269 -16.54 1.55 -20.04
C MET A 269 -17.56 2.56 -19.49
N LEU A 270 -17.69 3.75 -20.11
CA LEU A 270 -18.68 4.75 -19.69
C LEU A 270 -20.12 4.25 -19.92
N PRO A 271 -21.07 4.66 -19.06
CA PRO A 271 -22.47 4.24 -19.17
C PRO A 271 -23.26 4.92 -20.30
N GLN A 272 -22.62 5.83 -21.05
CA GLN A 272 -23.23 6.62 -22.13
C GLN A 272 -23.59 5.73 -23.33
N GLU A 273 -24.63 6.14 -24.09
CA GLU A 273 -25.11 5.36 -25.23
C GLU A 273 -24.08 5.25 -26.38
N GLU A 274 -23.35 6.34 -26.63
CA GLU A 274 -22.25 6.39 -27.60
C GLU A 274 -21.12 5.40 -27.27
N SER A 275 -20.76 5.31 -25.98
CA SER A 275 -19.76 4.38 -25.48
C SER A 275 -20.21 2.92 -25.63
N LYS A 276 -21.48 2.65 -25.39
CA LYS A 276 -22.07 1.30 -25.62
C LYS A 276 -22.06 0.94 -27.10
N GLN A 277 -22.38 1.88 -27.96
CA GLN A 277 -22.32 1.68 -29.42
C GLN A 277 -20.88 1.39 -29.87
N PHE A 278 -19.91 2.15 -29.38
CA PHE A 278 -18.50 1.92 -29.63
C PHE A 278 -18.07 0.50 -29.19
N LEU A 279 -18.41 0.10 -27.97
CA LEU A 279 -18.10 -1.24 -27.46
C LEU A 279 -18.77 -2.35 -28.29
N ASN A 280 -20.01 -2.15 -28.72
CA ASN A 280 -20.72 -3.11 -29.54
C ASN A 280 -20.10 -3.23 -30.94
N GLN A 281 -19.66 -2.13 -31.55
CA GLN A 281 -18.95 -2.13 -32.82
C GLN A 281 -17.59 -2.85 -32.70
N LEU A 282 -16.82 -2.56 -31.63
CA LEU A 282 -15.57 -3.26 -31.32
C LEU A 282 -15.76 -4.79 -31.23
N LYS A 283 -16.84 -5.25 -30.57
CA LYS A 283 -17.14 -6.68 -30.45
C LYS A 283 -17.50 -7.35 -31.78
N LYS A 284 -18.07 -6.62 -32.72
CA LYS A 284 -18.38 -7.13 -34.06
C LYS A 284 -17.14 -7.25 -34.97
N LEU A 285 -16.06 -6.60 -34.61
CA LEU A 285 -14.78 -6.61 -35.32
C LEU A 285 -13.83 -7.77 -34.87
N LYS A 286 -14.33 -8.65 -34.00
CA LYS A 286 -13.58 -9.82 -33.50
C LYS A 286 -13.27 -10.85 -34.58
#